data_69de4d2238132d5c2157699173a9c778
#
_entry.id   69de4d2238132d5c2157699173a9c778
#
_cell.length_a   1.000
_cell.length_b   1.000
_cell.length_c   1.000
_cell.angle_alpha   90.00
_cell.angle_beta   90.00
_cell.angle_gamma   90.00
#
_symmetry.space_group_name_H-M   'P 1'
#
loop_
_entity.id
_entity.type
_entity.pdbx_description
1 polymer ?
#
loop_
_entity_poly.entity_id
_entity_poly.type
_entity_poly.pdbx_seq_one_letter_code
_entity_poly.pdbx_strand_id
1 'polypeptide(L)'
;MNRFLLSLSLLFFMAISVCAEWRPGNYTWVSPSLNVSESMPCGGGDVGMNVWVEQGDILFYLSRSGSFDENNTLLKQGRFRLKLQPDLFLDAVDFRQQLRLNDGYVSISCNGVEVQLWADVFRPVVHVEVKSEKRVSAEIAYENWRVTDRVVQKKIEGQQCSYKWAVPKGTVTRRDSICAEMHQLTFFHRNEGETMFEVTMRQQGLTHLMDSLYNPLEQLTFGGRLSGGDLVYKGKRNGVYQSTPYVAWCYTSGVARRNHHFQVTLNTAQSSFEEWEEGLVQTEKSVELVKNRKQTRKWWNEFWNRSYIYLDDAGQLARSEER
;
A
#
# COMPACT_ATOMS: atom_id res chain seq x y z
N MET A 1 -24.15 -59.60 54.56
CA MET A 1 -25.01 -59.25 53.40
C MET A 1 -24.53 -57.84 52.91
N ASN A 2 -23.49 -57.90 52.09
CA ASN A 2 -22.73 -56.72 51.65
C ASN A 2 -23.32 -56.23 50.37
N ARG A 3 -23.79 -54.98 50.41
CA ARG A 3 -24.15 -54.26 49.19
C ARG A 3 -22.90 -53.58 48.65
N PHE A 4 -22.36 -54.07 47.53
CA PHE A 4 -21.36 -53.34 46.70
C PHE A 4 -22.10 -52.31 45.94
N LEU A 5 -21.87 -51.05 46.31
CA LEU A 5 -22.18 -49.90 45.50
C LEU A 5 -21.07 -49.75 44.48
N LEU A 6 -21.32 -50.14 43.24
CA LEU A 6 -20.50 -49.82 42.10
C LEU A 6 -20.73 -48.34 41.79
N SER A 7 -19.80 -47.48 42.22
CA SER A 7 -19.71 -46.11 41.73
C SER A 7 -19.16 -46.16 40.30
N LEU A 8 -20.02 -46.08 39.32
CA LEU A 8 -19.65 -45.87 37.93
C LEU A 8 -19.26 -44.42 37.79
N SER A 9 -17.99 -44.10 38.03
CA SER A 9 -17.40 -42.82 37.69
C SER A 9 -17.37 -42.71 36.19
N LEU A 10 -18.39 -42.10 35.62
CA LEU A 10 -18.40 -41.68 34.24
C LEU A 10 -17.38 -40.55 34.10
N LEU A 11 -16.14 -40.89 33.85
CA LEU A 11 -15.12 -39.96 33.35
C LEU A 11 -15.58 -39.48 31.96
N PHE A 12 -16.35 -38.43 31.97
CA PHE A 12 -16.57 -37.63 30.78
C PHE A 12 -15.21 -36.99 30.43
N PHE A 13 -14.41 -37.75 29.71
CA PHE A 13 -13.33 -37.10 28.91
C PHE A 13 -14.03 -36.21 27.91
N MET A 14 -14.30 -34.97 28.31
CA MET A 14 -14.39 -33.90 27.34
C MET A 14 -13.02 -33.89 26.64
N ALA A 15 -12.93 -34.57 25.53
CA ALA A 15 -11.96 -34.32 24.51
C ALA A 15 -12.25 -32.86 24.08
N ILE A 16 -11.66 -31.91 24.81
CA ILE A 16 -11.43 -30.58 24.26
C ILE A 16 -10.53 -30.87 23.07
N SER A 17 -11.16 -31.06 21.91
CA SER A 17 -10.47 -30.89 20.64
C SER A 17 -9.99 -29.45 20.69
N VAL A 18 -8.80 -29.25 21.22
CA VAL A 18 -7.99 -28.11 20.90
C VAL A 18 -7.73 -28.29 19.41
N CYS A 19 -8.69 -27.91 18.58
CA CYS A 19 -8.38 -27.53 17.24
C CYS A 19 -7.28 -26.50 17.44
N ALA A 20 -6.03 -26.90 17.26
CA ALA A 20 -4.94 -25.96 17.15
C ALA A 20 -5.40 -25.01 16.05
N GLU A 21 -5.82 -23.82 16.47
CA GLU A 21 -6.32 -22.78 15.56
C GLU A 21 -5.15 -22.53 14.61
N TRP A 22 -5.23 -23.12 13.42
CA TRP A 22 -4.17 -22.94 12.43
C TRP A 22 -4.13 -21.47 12.13
N ARG A 23 -2.94 -20.88 12.26
CA ARG A 23 -2.70 -19.49 11.93
C ARG A 23 -1.69 -19.44 10.82
N PRO A 24 -1.92 -18.66 9.77
CA PRO A 24 -0.93 -18.48 8.74
C PRO A 24 0.39 -18.05 9.38
N GLY A 25 1.48 -18.68 8.96
CA GLY A 25 2.82 -18.31 9.40
C GLY A 25 3.16 -16.90 8.97
N ASN A 26 3.88 -16.16 9.81
CA ASN A 26 4.41 -14.87 9.39
C ASN A 26 5.60 -15.10 8.46
N TYR A 27 5.64 -14.39 7.34
CA TYR A 27 6.83 -14.35 6.49
C TYR A 27 7.88 -13.46 7.14
N THR A 28 9.13 -13.90 7.16
CA THR A 28 10.23 -13.19 7.83
C THR A 28 11.45 -13.13 6.94
N TRP A 29 11.96 -11.91 6.74
CA TRP A 29 13.28 -11.64 6.17
C TRP A 29 14.21 -11.28 7.33
N VAL A 30 15.42 -11.83 7.30
CA VAL A 30 16.46 -11.59 8.32
C VAL A 30 17.63 -10.76 7.77
N SER A 31 17.50 -10.28 6.56
CA SER A 31 18.40 -9.34 5.89
C SER A 31 17.60 -8.31 5.10
N PRO A 32 18.12 -7.09 4.92
CA PRO A 32 17.53 -6.14 3.97
C PRO A 32 17.46 -6.73 2.56
N SER A 33 16.55 -6.22 1.76
CA SER A 33 16.33 -6.63 0.38
C SER A 33 17.41 -6.09 -0.55
N LEU A 34 17.73 -6.83 -1.61
CA LEU A 34 18.62 -6.34 -2.67
C LEU A 34 17.91 -5.31 -3.56
N ASN A 35 16.63 -5.47 -3.76
CA ASN A 35 15.80 -4.56 -4.56
C ASN A 35 14.30 -4.87 -4.33
N VAL A 36 13.43 -4.18 -5.07
CA VAL A 36 11.96 -4.30 -4.96
C VAL A 36 11.41 -5.70 -5.25
N SER A 37 12.14 -6.58 -5.93
CA SER A 37 11.65 -7.95 -6.21
C SER A 37 11.47 -8.80 -4.95
N GLU A 38 12.12 -8.40 -3.84
CA GLU A 38 12.02 -9.03 -2.53
C GLU A 38 11.05 -8.29 -1.59
N SER A 39 10.22 -7.40 -2.14
CA SER A 39 9.26 -6.64 -1.33
C SER A 39 8.17 -7.53 -0.75
N MET A 40 7.72 -7.21 0.48
CA MET A 40 6.56 -7.85 1.10
C MET A 40 5.27 -7.16 0.66
N PRO A 41 4.28 -7.89 0.11
CA PRO A 41 2.97 -7.33 -0.15
C PRO A 41 2.22 -7.12 1.17
N CYS A 42 1.57 -5.98 1.30
CA CYS A 42 0.69 -5.65 2.43
C CYS A 42 -0.47 -4.81 1.91
N GLY A 43 -1.61 -4.84 2.58
CA GLY A 43 -2.75 -4.05 2.15
C GLY A 43 -3.91 -4.10 3.11
N GLY A 44 -5.00 -3.46 2.72
CA GLY A 44 -6.28 -3.44 3.43
C GLY A 44 -7.34 -2.71 2.63
N GLY A 45 -8.57 -3.25 2.60
CA GLY A 45 -9.63 -2.71 1.76
C GLY A 45 -9.27 -2.75 0.27
N ASP A 46 -9.23 -1.59 -0.35
CA ASP A 46 -8.86 -1.38 -1.75
C ASP A 46 -7.43 -0.82 -1.94
N VAL A 47 -6.64 -0.76 -0.86
CA VAL A 47 -5.27 -0.23 -0.85
C VAL A 47 -4.25 -1.36 -0.77
N GLY A 48 -3.25 -1.33 -1.64
CA GLY A 48 -2.13 -2.26 -1.65
C GLY A 48 -0.77 -1.56 -1.57
N MET A 49 0.17 -2.21 -0.92
CA MET A 49 1.55 -1.77 -0.77
C MET A 49 2.51 -2.92 -1.09
N ASN A 50 3.72 -2.56 -1.56
CA ASN A 50 4.88 -3.43 -1.57
C ASN A 50 5.97 -2.76 -0.73
N VAL A 51 6.39 -3.41 0.35
CA VAL A 51 7.30 -2.83 1.36
C VAL A 51 8.63 -3.57 1.37
N TRP A 52 9.75 -2.83 1.33
CA TRP A 52 11.09 -3.42 1.43
C TRP A 52 12.08 -2.46 2.09
N VAL A 53 13.21 -2.98 2.53
CA VAL A 53 14.33 -2.19 3.04
C VAL A 53 15.52 -2.39 2.11
N GLU A 54 16.07 -1.30 1.59
CA GLU A 54 17.20 -1.31 0.65
C GLU A 54 18.17 -0.17 1.02
N GLN A 55 19.45 -0.50 1.22
CA GLN A 55 20.51 0.46 1.54
C GLN A 55 20.17 1.39 2.72
N GLY A 56 19.58 0.85 3.78
CA GLY A 56 19.20 1.59 4.98
C GLY A 56 17.86 2.33 4.90
N ASP A 57 17.26 2.43 3.71
CA ASP A 57 15.98 3.11 3.51
C ASP A 57 14.82 2.11 3.56
N ILE A 58 13.72 2.49 4.18
CA ILE A 58 12.44 1.77 4.08
C ILE A 58 11.66 2.36 2.92
N LEU A 59 11.34 1.52 1.94
CA LEU A 59 10.62 1.92 0.74
C LEU A 59 9.27 1.19 0.65
N PHE A 60 8.28 1.88 0.11
CA PHE A 60 7.05 1.21 -0.28
C PHE A 60 6.40 1.86 -1.50
N TYR A 61 5.95 1.00 -2.42
CA TYR A 61 5.01 1.40 -3.47
C TYR A 61 3.59 1.42 -2.91
N LEU A 62 2.79 2.31 -3.46
CA LEU A 62 1.40 2.46 -3.10
C LEU A 62 0.51 2.31 -4.34
N SER A 63 -0.58 1.58 -4.17
CA SER A 63 -1.61 1.37 -5.20
C SER A 63 -2.99 1.35 -4.56
N ARG A 64 -4.00 1.76 -5.31
CA ARG A 64 -5.40 1.65 -4.93
C ARG A 64 -6.23 1.15 -6.10
N SER A 65 -7.21 0.30 -5.85
CA SER A 65 -8.16 -0.12 -6.86
C SER A 65 -8.90 1.09 -7.46
N GLY A 66 -9.15 1.06 -8.78
CA GLY A 66 -9.81 2.16 -9.47
C GLY A 66 -8.88 3.31 -9.91
N SER A 67 -7.57 3.22 -9.68
CA SER A 67 -6.60 4.24 -10.11
C SER A 67 -6.21 4.07 -11.59
N PHE A 68 -7.17 4.25 -12.49
CA PHE A 68 -6.99 4.08 -13.94
C PHE A 68 -6.83 5.43 -14.65
N ASP A 69 -5.73 5.56 -15.42
CA ASP A 69 -5.52 6.73 -16.26
C ASP A 69 -6.47 6.76 -17.48
N GLU A 70 -6.39 7.82 -18.29
CA GLU A 70 -7.19 7.99 -19.50
C GLU A 70 -7.00 6.86 -20.53
N ASN A 71 -5.89 6.13 -20.47
CA ASN A 71 -5.60 4.95 -21.30
C ASN A 71 -6.05 3.63 -20.66
N ASN A 72 -6.77 3.71 -19.53
CA ASN A 72 -7.20 2.58 -18.70
C ASN A 72 -6.02 1.73 -18.23
N THR A 73 -4.91 2.37 -17.87
CA THR A 73 -3.77 1.75 -17.20
C THR A 73 -3.91 1.89 -15.69
N LEU A 74 -3.86 0.79 -14.95
CA LEU A 74 -3.82 0.85 -13.48
C LEU A 74 -2.47 1.41 -13.03
N LEU A 75 -2.47 2.61 -12.48
CA LEU A 75 -1.25 3.32 -12.08
C LEU A 75 -0.91 3.07 -10.61
N LYS A 76 0.40 2.87 -10.34
CA LYS A 76 0.93 3.03 -8.99
C LYS A 76 0.86 4.51 -8.60
N GLN A 77 0.47 4.79 -7.36
CA GLN A 77 0.29 6.15 -6.85
C GLN A 77 1.60 6.74 -6.29
N GLY A 78 2.74 6.20 -6.70
CA GLY A 78 4.06 6.66 -6.32
C GLY A 78 4.81 5.68 -5.42
N ARG A 79 5.99 6.09 -5.00
CA ARG A 79 6.83 5.39 -4.03
C ARG A 79 7.15 6.33 -2.88
N PHE A 80 7.09 5.81 -1.67
CA PHE A 80 7.52 6.51 -0.48
C PHE A 80 8.84 5.93 0.01
N ARG A 81 9.69 6.80 0.54
CA ARG A 81 10.98 6.46 1.13
C ARG A 81 11.08 7.07 2.51
N LEU A 82 11.26 6.24 3.51
CA LEU A 82 11.50 6.67 4.89
C LEU A 82 12.97 6.42 5.24
N LYS A 83 13.65 7.47 5.69
CA LYS A 83 14.99 7.44 6.27
C LYS A 83 14.94 7.84 7.72
N LEU A 84 15.69 7.17 8.56
CA LEU A 84 15.87 7.55 9.95
C LEU A 84 17.28 8.10 10.17
N GLN A 85 17.41 9.06 11.08
CA GLN A 85 18.70 9.63 11.48
C GLN A 85 18.86 9.49 13.00
N PRO A 86 19.92 8.79 13.49
CA PRO A 86 20.94 8.10 12.71
C PRO A 86 20.37 6.97 11.86
N ASP A 87 21.11 6.58 10.80
CA ASP A 87 20.72 5.46 9.93
C ASP A 87 20.90 4.14 10.70
N LEU A 88 19.79 3.55 11.10
CA LEU A 88 19.76 2.34 11.93
C LEU A 88 19.62 1.05 11.12
N PHE A 89 19.33 1.15 9.81
CA PHE A 89 19.10 -0.01 8.96
C PHE A 89 20.25 -0.29 7.99
N LEU A 90 21.21 0.62 7.83
CA LEU A 90 22.31 0.46 6.87
C LEU A 90 23.23 -0.72 7.26
N ASP A 91 23.64 -0.79 8.55
CA ASP A 91 24.54 -1.83 9.07
C ASP A 91 23.80 -2.66 10.14
N ALA A 92 22.66 -3.20 9.74
CA ALA A 92 21.74 -3.87 10.64
C ALA A 92 22.27 -5.25 11.08
N VAL A 93 22.55 -5.43 12.37
CA VAL A 93 23.04 -6.69 12.95
C VAL A 93 21.90 -7.64 13.30
N ASP A 94 20.76 -7.11 13.73
CA ASP A 94 19.58 -7.83 14.21
C ASP A 94 18.34 -7.52 13.35
N PHE A 95 18.55 -7.35 12.05
CA PHE A 95 17.49 -7.00 11.11
C PHE A 95 16.40 -8.06 11.06
N ARG A 96 15.16 -7.60 11.13
CA ARG A 96 13.98 -8.43 10.92
C ARG A 96 12.88 -7.63 10.22
N GLN A 97 12.43 -8.12 9.07
CA GLN A 97 11.22 -7.65 8.42
C GLN A 97 10.20 -8.79 8.42
N GLN A 98 8.99 -8.53 8.92
CA GLN A 98 7.94 -9.54 9.04
C GLN A 98 6.62 -9.06 8.43
N LEU A 99 6.02 -9.89 7.59
CA LEU A 99 4.62 -9.77 7.22
C LEU A 99 3.78 -10.48 8.28
N ARG A 100 3.05 -9.71 9.07
CA ARG A 100 2.19 -10.17 10.16
C ARG A 100 0.78 -10.41 9.63
N LEU A 101 0.54 -11.58 9.06
CA LEU A 101 -0.70 -11.91 8.34
C LEU A 101 -1.95 -11.70 9.21
N ASN A 102 -1.98 -12.28 10.41
CA ASN A 102 -3.13 -12.16 11.30
C ASN A 102 -3.40 -10.74 11.81
N ASP A 103 -2.37 -9.90 11.81
CA ASP A 103 -2.45 -8.53 12.31
C ASP A 103 -2.57 -7.50 11.18
N GLY A 104 -2.30 -7.89 9.93
CA GLY A 104 -2.44 -7.09 8.72
C GLY A 104 -1.42 -5.95 8.60
N TYR A 105 -0.14 -6.19 8.96
CA TYR A 105 0.90 -5.18 8.83
C TYR A 105 2.28 -5.77 8.54
N VAL A 106 3.17 -4.94 8.00
CA VAL A 106 4.60 -5.22 7.94
C VAL A 106 5.30 -4.56 9.12
N SER A 107 6.08 -5.34 9.88
CA SER A 107 6.96 -4.86 10.94
C SER A 107 8.41 -4.96 10.47
N ILE A 108 9.18 -3.89 10.66
CA ILE A 108 10.60 -3.81 10.33
C ILE A 108 11.34 -3.38 11.59
N SER A 109 12.26 -4.21 12.09
CA SER A 109 12.98 -3.92 13.33
C SER A 109 14.48 -4.12 13.18
N CYS A 110 15.24 -3.28 13.84
CA CYS A 110 16.69 -3.34 13.91
C CYS A 110 17.21 -2.33 14.95
N ASN A 111 18.29 -2.65 15.64
CA ASN A 111 19.04 -1.69 16.49
C ASN A 111 18.15 -0.88 17.45
N GLY A 112 17.11 -1.49 18.04
CA GLY A 112 16.19 -0.84 19.00
C GLY A 112 15.18 0.10 18.36
N VAL A 113 14.97 0.02 17.04
CA VAL A 113 13.85 0.68 16.33
C VAL A 113 12.91 -0.34 15.73
N GLU A 114 11.62 -0.04 15.75
CA GLU A 114 10.57 -0.76 15.03
C GLU A 114 9.78 0.22 14.17
N VAL A 115 9.58 -0.15 12.91
CA VAL A 115 8.70 0.57 11.98
C VAL A 115 7.58 -0.37 11.55
N GLN A 116 6.34 0.08 11.67
CA GLN A 116 5.17 -0.67 11.28
C GLN A 116 4.42 0.06 10.17
N LEU A 117 4.12 -0.66 9.08
CA LEU A 117 3.32 -0.17 7.96
C LEU A 117 2.05 -0.99 7.82
N TRP A 118 0.91 -0.34 7.76
CA TRP A 118 -0.38 -1.00 7.61
C TRP A 118 -1.40 -0.12 6.88
N ALA A 119 -2.31 -0.74 6.14
CA ALA A 119 -3.46 -0.09 5.53
C ALA A 119 -4.71 -0.34 6.37
N ASP A 120 -5.50 0.70 6.60
CA ASP A 120 -6.82 0.56 7.25
C ASP A 120 -7.78 -0.17 6.29
N VAL A 121 -8.38 -1.27 6.74
CA VAL A 121 -9.29 -2.09 5.92
C VAL A 121 -10.59 -1.33 5.59
N PHE A 122 -11.00 -0.40 6.43
CA PHE A 122 -12.28 0.32 6.31
C PHE A 122 -12.15 1.74 5.74
N ARG A 123 -10.91 2.22 5.57
CA ARG A 123 -10.58 3.56 5.06
C ARG A 123 -9.36 3.49 4.16
N PRO A 124 -9.32 4.24 3.08
CA PRO A 124 -8.16 4.25 2.20
C PRO A 124 -7.01 5.07 2.81
N VAL A 125 -6.49 4.60 3.94
CA VAL A 125 -5.40 5.25 4.69
C VAL A 125 -4.29 4.26 4.99
N VAL A 126 -3.07 4.64 4.65
CA VAL A 126 -1.85 3.94 5.03
C VAL A 126 -1.21 4.65 6.22
N HIS A 127 -0.81 3.88 7.21
CA HIS A 127 -0.13 4.36 8.40
C HIS A 127 1.31 3.85 8.43
N VAL A 128 2.23 4.73 8.80
CA VAL A 128 3.65 4.44 9.06
C VAL A 128 3.96 4.88 10.47
N GLU A 129 4.18 3.93 11.35
CA GLU A 129 4.48 4.16 12.77
C GLU A 129 5.93 3.79 13.07
N VAL A 130 6.69 4.71 13.63
CA VAL A 130 8.07 4.50 14.08
C VAL A 130 8.11 4.51 15.60
N LYS A 131 8.70 3.48 16.20
CA LYS A 131 9.00 3.40 17.63
C LYS A 131 10.48 3.13 17.82
N SER A 132 11.16 3.91 18.64
CA SER A 132 12.60 3.77 18.87
C SER A 132 12.93 3.95 20.35
N GLU A 133 13.91 3.19 20.83
CA GLU A 133 14.47 3.36 22.17
C GLU A 133 15.19 4.70 22.33
N LYS A 134 15.79 5.19 21.28
CA LYS A 134 16.48 6.48 21.20
C LYS A 134 15.67 7.49 20.40
N ARG A 135 15.98 8.77 20.55
CA ARG A 135 15.40 9.79 19.70
C ARG A 135 16.02 9.71 18.30
N VAL A 136 15.16 9.63 17.28
CA VAL A 136 15.53 9.63 15.86
C VAL A 136 14.77 10.75 15.15
N SER A 137 15.40 11.36 14.16
CA SER A 137 14.68 12.18 13.20
C SER A 137 14.29 11.31 11.99
N ALA A 138 13.20 11.66 11.35
CA ALA A 138 12.71 10.94 10.18
C ALA A 138 12.63 11.88 8.97
N GLU A 139 13.10 11.41 7.82
CA GLU A 139 12.81 11.99 6.51
C GLU A 139 11.85 11.07 5.79
N ILE A 140 10.72 11.59 5.31
CA ILE A 140 9.82 10.88 4.40
C ILE A 140 9.77 11.63 3.07
N ALA A 141 10.01 10.91 1.97
CA ALA A 141 9.98 11.45 0.63
C ALA A 141 8.92 10.74 -0.21
N TYR A 142 8.14 11.51 -0.94
CA TYR A 142 7.28 11.01 -2.02
C TYR A 142 8.04 11.05 -3.33
N GLU A 143 8.18 9.93 -4.01
CA GLU A 143 8.91 9.78 -5.25
C GLU A 143 7.95 9.48 -6.40
N ASN A 144 7.97 10.33 -7.43
CA ASN A 144 7.12 10.22 -8.61
C ASN A 144 7.96 10.26 -9.90
N TRP A 145 7.63 9.40 -10.85
CA TRP A 145 8.28 9.29 -12.17
C TRP A 145 7.39 9.78 -13.32
N ARG A 146 6.12 10.12 -13.06
CA ARG A 146 5.19 10.71 -14.02
C ARG A 146 5.15 12.23 -13.86
N VAL A 147 6.30 12.88 -14.03
CA VAL A 147 6.45 14.35 -13.85
C VAL A 147 6.31 15.15 -15.14
N THR A 148 6.25 14.47 -16.28
CA THR A 148 6.04 15.04 -17.62
C THR A 148 5.13 14.15 -18.44
N ASP A 149 4.37 14.73 -19.35
CA ASP A 149 3.61 14.00 -20.35
C ASP A 149 4.57 13.19 -21.23
N ARG A 150 4.20 11.97 -21.57
CA ARG A 150 5.05 11.07 -22.35
C ARG A 150 4.24 10.32 -23.40
N VAL A 151 4.68 10.39 -24.66
CA VAL A 151 4.09 9.57 -25.73
C VAL A 151 4.45 8.12 -25.52
N VAL A 152 3.46 7.23 -25.61
CA VAL A 152 3.65 5.78 -25.57
C VAL A 152 4.44 5.33 -26.80
N GLN A 153 5.64 4.84 -26.62
CA GLN A 153 6.55 4.47 -27.71
C GLN A 153 6.85 2.99 -27.79
N LYS A 154 6.89 2.32 -26.64
CA LYS A 154 7.30 0.92 -26.55
C LYS A 154 6.09 0.00 -26.61
N LYS A 155 6.20 -1.12 -27.32
CA LYS A 155 5.16 -2.14 -27.40
C LYS A 155 4.69 -2.61 -26.00
N ILE A 156 5.63 -2.77 -25.05
CA ILE A 156 5.31 -3.17 -23.67
C ILE A 156 4.46 -2.13 -22.93
N GLU A 157 4.67 -0.83 -23.19
CA GLU A 157 3.87 0.23 -22.60
C GLU A 157 2.44 0.18 -23.13
N GLY A 158 2.27 -0.06 -24.44
CA GLY A 158 0.96 -0.25 -25.06
C GLY A 158 0.22 -1.47 -24.52
N GLN A 159 0.93 -2.50 -24.06
CA GLN A 159 0.32 -3.68 -23.45
C GLN A 159 -0.21 -3.43 -22.04
N GLN A 160 0.27 -2.40 -21.36
CA GLN A 160 -0.15 -2.02 -20.00
C GLN A 160 -1.47 -1.24 -20.00
N CYS A 161 -1.82 -0.61 -21.12
CA CYS A 161 -3.12 0.03 -21.31
C CYS A 161 -4.11 -0.92 -22.03
N SER A 162 -5.38 -0.56 -22.02
CA SER A 162 -6.42 -1.42 -22.60
C SER A 162 -6.37 -1.55 -24.11
N TYR A 163 -5.62 -0.72 -24.82
CA TYR A 163 -5.42 -0.84 -26.27
C TYR A 163 -4.60 -2.07 -26.66
N LYS A 164 -3.74 -2.59 -25.79
CA LYS A 164 -2.88 -3.76 -26.00
C LYS A 164 -2.07 -3.66 -27.32
N TRP A 165 -2.54 -4.35 -28.37
CA TRP A 165 -1.84 -4.41 -29.65
C TRP A 165 -2.18 -3.27 -30.61
N ALA A 166 -3.27 -2.53 -30.35
CA ALA A 166 -3.83 -1.53 -31.23
C ALA A 166 -3.74 -0.10 -30.65
N VAL A 167 -2.65 0.21 -30.00
CA VAL A 167 -2.41 1.55 -29.41
C VAL A 167 -2.46 2.61 -30.50
N PRO A 168 -3.35 3.61 -30.43
CA PRO A 168 -3.38 4.71 -31.37
C PRO A 168 -2.06 5.46 -31.42
N LYS A 169 -1.65 5.90 -32.61
CA LYS A 169 -0.45 6.71 -32.76
C LYS A 169 -0.63 8.05 -32.00
N GLY A 170 0.34 8.37 -31.17
CA GLY A 170 0.30 9.60 -30.38
C GLY A 170 -0.40 9.47 -29.04
N THR A 171 -0.79 8.26 -28.61
CA THR A 171 -1.28 8.03 -27.24
C THR A 171 -0.28 8.57 -26.21
N VAL A 172 -0.77 9.35 -25.25
CA VAL A 172 0.04 9.99 -24.21
C VAL A 172 -0.31 9.43 -22.86
N THR A 173 0.69 9.14 -22.04
CA THR A 173 0.55 8.99 -20.59
C THR A 173 0.74 10.37 -19.98
N ARG A 174 -0.26 10.86 -19.27
CA ARG A 174 -0.23 12.19 -18.65
C ARG A 174 0.58 12.19 -17.36
N ARG A 175 1.11 13.37 -17.03
CA ARG A 175 1.82 13.62 -15.78
C ARG A 175 0.84 13.67 -14.60
N ASP A 176 1.37 13.37 -13.41
CA ASP A 176 0.66 13.62 -12.16
C ASP A 176 0.83 15.08 -11.72
N SER A 177 -0.10 15.55 -10.91
CA SER A 177 -0.04 16.85 -10.24
C SER A 177 0.41 16.66 -8.80
N ILE A 178 1.38 17.46 -8.36
CA ILE A 178 1.92 17.41 -7.00
C ILE A 178 1.98 18.82 -6.40
N CYS A 179 1.26 19.01 -5.29
CA CYS A 179 1.23 20.23 -4.51
C CYS A 179 1.94 19.99 -3.18
N ALA A 180 3.14 20.56 -3.02
CA ALA A 180 3.93 20.46 -1.81
C ALA A 180 3.72 21.70 -0.95
N GLU A 181 3.09 21.55 0.19
CA GLU A 181 2.90 22.56 1.21
C GLU A 181 3.88 22.36 2.36
N MET A 182 3.95 23.31 3.29
CA MET A 182 4.91 23.26 4.40
C MET A 182 4.81 21.99 5.23
N HIS A 183 3.58 21.49 5.48
CA HIS A 183 3.32 20.38 6.41
C HIS A 183 2.60 19.19 5.80
N GLN A 184 2.28 19.25 4.52
CA GLN A 184 1.59 18.17 3.80
C GLN A 184 1.95 18.17 2.32
N LEU A 185 1.74 17.02 1.68
CA LEU A 185 1.90 16.85 0.25
C LEU A 185 0.62 16.26 -0.32
N THR A 186 -0.01 16.97 -1.27
CA THR A 186 -1.10 16.41 -2.08
C THR A 186 -0.55 15.99 -3.44
N PHE A 187 -0.88 14.78 -3.87
CA PHE A 187 -0.49 14.24 -5.18
C PHE A 187 -1.70 13.55 -5.82
N PHE A 188 -1.87 13.74 -7.12
CA PHE A 188 -2.99 13.15 -7.84
C PHE A 188 -2.73 13.04 -9.33
N HIS A 189 -3.44 12.11 -9.96
CA HIS A 189 -3.69 12.02 -11.38
C HIS A 189 -5.15 12.38 -11.62
N ARG A 190 -5.41 13.21 -12.64
CA ARG A 190 -6.76 13.49 -13.11
C ARG A 190 -6.82 13.21 -14.60
N ASN A 191 -7.77 12.37 -15.00
CA ASN A 191 -8.00 12.09 -16.40
C ASN A 191 -8.57 13.35 -17.07
N GLU A 192 -7.81 13.88 -18.02
CA GLU A 192 -8.16 15.06 -18.80
C GLU A 192 -8.13 14.74 -20.29
N GLY A 193 -9.12 15.26 -21.03
CA GLY A 193 -9.24 15.03 -22.46
C GLY A 193 -9.85 13.67 -22.79
N GLU A 194 -9.51 13.17 -23.98
CA GLU A 194 -10.09 11.97 -24.53
C GLU A 194 -9.58 10.71 -23.82
N THR A 195 -10.51 9.85 -23.43
CA THR A 195 -10.20 8.59 -22.75
C THR A 195 -10.26 7.41 -23.72
N MET A 196 -9.74 6.28 -23.27
CA MET A 196 -9.82 5.01 -23.99
C MET A 196 -11.28 4.62 -24.35
N PHE A 197 -12.25 5.04 -23.55
CA PHE A 197 -13.67 4.80 -23.82
C PHE A 197 -14.09 5.47 -25.15
N GLU A 198 -13.89 6.77 -25.32
CA GLU A 198 -14.28 7.50 -26.55
C GLU A 198 -13.52 6.98 -27.78
N VAL A 199 -12.23 6.72 -27.62
CA VAL A 199 -11.40 6.13 -28.67
C VAL A 199 -11.98 4.80 -29.15
N THR A 200 -12.33 3.93 -28.22
CA THR A 200 -12.91 2.60 -28.53
C THR A 200 -14.27 2.72 -29.19
N MET A 201 -15.13 3.61 -28.70
CA MET A 201 -16.45 3.87 -29.29
C MET A 201 -16.34 4.31 -30.74
N ARG A 202 -15.39 5.19 -31.05
CA ARG A 202 -15.14 5.60 -32.46
C ARG A 202 -14.63 4.44 -33.32
N GLN A 203 -13.65 3.68 -32.82
CA GLN A 203 -13.08 2.56 -33.55
C GLN A 203 -14.12 1.48 -33.89
N GLN A 204 -15.11 1.33 -33.03
CA GLN A 204 -16.20 0.36 -33.20
C GLN A 204 -17.43 0.93 -33.97
N GLY A 205 -17.40 2.20 -34.39
CA GLY A 205 -18.54 2.83 -35.07
C GLY A 205 -19.75 3.10 -34.16
N LEU A 206 -19.55 3.16 -32.85
CA LEU A 206 -20.57 3.31 -31.82
C LEU A 206 -20.70 4.75 -31.27
N THR A 207 -20.15 5.73 -31.99
CA THR A 207 -20.13 7.15 -31.54
C THR A 207 -21.53 7.68 -31.20
N HIS A 208 -22.57 7.22 -31.92
CA HIS A 208 -23.94 7.62 -31.67
C HIS A 208 -24.54 7.16 -30.33
N LEU A 209 -23.85 6.26 -29.62
CA LEU A 209 -24.24 5.76 -28.29
C LEU A 209 -23.44 6.42 -27.14
N MET A 210 -22.43 7.23 -27.45
CA MET A 210 -21.51 7.76 -26.42
C MET A 210 -22.25 8.50 -25.29
N ASP A 211 -23.22 9.36 -25.65
CA ASP A 211 -23.99 10.14 -24.67
C ASP A 211 -24.95 9.27 -23.82
N SER A 212 -25.20 8.03 -24.25
CA SER A 212 -26.11 7.10 -23.56
C SER A 212 -25.38 6.11 -22.66
N LEU A 213 -24.05 6.06 -22.74
CA LEU A 213 -23.23 5.09 -22.02
C LEU A 213 -22.35 5.78 -20.98
N TYR A 214 -22.20 5.11 -19.84
CA TYR A 214 -21.34 5.59 -18.78
C TYR A 214 -19.86 5.42 -19.14
N ASN A 215 -19.11 6.52 -19.10
CA ASN A 215 -17.65 6.52 -19.24
C ASN A 215 -16.99 6.48 -17.87
N PRO A 216 -16.41 5.35 -17.43
CA PRO A 216 -15.83 5.22 -16.10
C PRO A 216 -14.50 5.98 -15.90
N LEU A 217 -13.92 6.50 -16.98
CA LEU A 217 -12.63 7.18 -16.96
C LEU A 217 -12.76 8.70 -17.03
N GLU A 218 -13.92 9.21 -17.41
CA GLU A 218 -14.15 10.64 -17.59
C GLU A 218 -13.96 11.39 -16.26
N GLN A 219 -13.04 12.38 -16.26
CA GLN A 219 -12.74 13.21 -15.07
C GLN A 219 -12.39 12.41 -13.80
N LEU A 220 -12.04 11.14 -13.94
CA LEU A 220 -11.60 10.33 -12.80
C LEU A 220 -10.34 10.93 -12.18
N THR A 221 -10.40 11.23 -10.90
CA THR A 221 -9.27 11.74 -10.11
C THR A 221 -8.90 10.71 -9.05
N PHE A 222 -7.62 10.37 -8.96
CA PHE A 222 -7.10 9.48 -7.93
C PHE A 222 -5.73 9.95 -7.44
N GLY A 223 -5.46 9.72 -6.18
CA GLY A 223 -4.24 10.17 -5.53
C GLY A 223 -4.42 10.24 -4.03
N GLY A 224 -3.68 11.13 -3.38
CA GLY A 224 -3.76 11.21 -1.93
C GLY A 224 -3.00 12.37 -1.32
N ARG A 225 -2.93 12.32 0.01
CA ARG A 225 -2.24 13.30 0.84
C ARG A 225 -1.34 12.61 1.85
N LEU A 226 -0.06 12.98 1.84
CA LEU A 226 0.88 12.66 2.90
C LEU A 226 0.74 13.71 4.00
N SER A 227 0.51 13.28 5.23
CA SER A 227 0.39 14.14 6.40
C SER A 227 0.90 13.44 7.67
N GLY A 228 0.88 14.14 8.79
CA GLY A 228 1.20 13.58 10.11
C GLY A 228 2.49 14.12 10.70
N GLY A 229 2.59 13.98 12.02
CA GLY A 229 3.72 14.50 12.78
C GLY A 229 3.96 16.00 12.59
N ASP A 230 5.21 16.40 12.78
CA ASP A 230 5.68 17.76 12.53
C ASP A 230 6.43 17.81 11.20
N LEU A 231 5.80 17.33 10.11
CA LEU A 231 6.40 17.32 8.79
C LEU A 231 6.74 18.76 8.34
N VAL A 232 7.95 18.94 7.86
CA VAL A 232 8.44 20.21 7.29
C VAL A 232 9.04 19.94 5.93
N TYR A 233 8.52 20.60 4.91
CA TYR A 233 9.03 20.51 3.54
C TYR A 233 10.48 20.98 3.43
N LYS A 234 11.32 20.20 2.73
CA LYS A 234 12.76 20.46 2.55
C LYS A 234 13.18 20.65 1.08
N GLY A 235 12.22 20.55 0.16
CA GLY A 235 12.52 20.72 -1.25
C GLY A 235 12.43 19.47 -2.08
N LYS A 236 12.90 19.55 -3.32
CA LYS A 236 12.88 18.45 -4.29
C LYS A 236 14.27 17.87 -4.48
N ARG A 237 14.34 16.58 -4.81
CA ARG A 237 15.57 15.89 -5.21
C ARG A 237 15.28 15.01 -6.42
N ASN A 238 16.16 15.05 -7.41
CA ASN A 238 16.09 14.11 -8.54
C ASN A 238 16.83 12.82 -8.18
N GLY A 239 16.35 11.71 -8.72
CA GLY A 239 17.00 10.42 -8.55
C GLY A 239 16.70 9.47 -9.70
N VAL A 240 17.35 8.33 -9.68
CA VAL A 240 17.12 7.21 -10.59
C VAL A 240 16.97 5.95 -9.76
N TYR A 241 15.95 5.16 -10.03
CA TYR A 241 15.75 3.86 -9.41
C TYR A 241 15.53 2.81 -10.49
N GLN A 242 16.40 1.80 -10.54
CA GLN A 242 16.37 0.76 -11.57
C GLN A 242 16.14 1.32 -12.99
N SER A 243 16.96 2.26 -13.42
CA SER A 243 16.87 2.97 -14.71
C SER A 243 15.67 3.92 -14.89
N THR A 244 14.79 4.07 -13.91
CA THR A 244 13.65 5.01 -13.98
C THR A 244 13.98 6.31 -13.25
N PRO A 245 14.09 7.46 -13.96
CA PRO A 245 14.21 8.77 -13.33
C PRO A 245 12.97 9.12 -12.53
N TYR A 246 13.15 9.78 -11.39
CA TYR A 246 12.07 10.28 -10.56
C TYR A 246 12.42 11.62 -9.93
N VAL A 247 11.40 12.33 -9.47
CA VAL A 247 11.53 13.48 -8.58
C VAL A 247 10.99 13.06 -7.20
N ALA A 248 11.73 13.39 -6.15
CA ALA A 248 11.34 13.22 -4.76
C ALA A 248 10.98 14.55 -4.12
N TRP A 249 9.85 14.63 -3.44
CA TRP A 249 9.46 15.71 -2.55
C TRP A 249 9.76 15.30 -1.12
N CYS A 250 10.72 15.95 -0.50
CA CYS A 250 11.31 15.55 0.78
C CYS A 250 10.70 16.34 1.94
N TYR A 251 10.32 15.61 2.99
CA TYR A 251 9.83 16.15 4.25
C TYR A 251 10.64 15.58 5.41
N THR A 252 10.90 16.38 6.44
CA THR A 252 11.53 15.89 7.66
C THR A 252 10.62 16.11 8.85
N SER A 253 10.74 15.24 9.85
CA SER A 253 10.21 15.56 11.17
C SER A 253 10.97 16.77 11.75
N GLY A 254 10.28 17.75 12.31
CA GLY A 254 10.88 18.96 12.81
C GLY A 254 11.86 18.74 13.97
N VAL A 255 11.63 17.66 14.76
CA VAL A 255 12.43 17.33 15.96
C VAL A 255 12.63 15.81 16.05
N ALA A 256 13.82 15.40 16.53
CA ALA A 256 14.08 13.99 16.83
C ALA A 256 13.22 13.51 18.01
N ARG A 257 12.50 12.41 17.82
CA ARG A 257 11.56 11.80 18.80
C ARG A 257 11.74 10.29 18.87
N ARG A 258 11.17 9.67 19.88
CA ARG A 258 11.12 8.21 20.00
C ARG A 258 9.98 7.60 19.16
N ASN A 259 8.94 8.39 18.90
CA ASN A 259 7.77 7.94 18.16
C ASN A 259 7.46 8.94 17.04
N HIS A 260 7.26 8.42 15.82
CA HIS A 260 6.73 9.19 14.70
C HIS A 260 5.51 8.45 14.13
N HIS A 261 4.57 9.20 13.58
CA HIS A 261 3.44 8.66 12.86
C HIS A 261 3.21 9.53 11.62
N PHE A 262 3.24 8.88 10.46
CA PHE A 262 2.88 9.47 9.18
C PHE A 262 1.68 8.70 8.62
N GLN A 263 0.87 9.39 7.85
CA GLN A 263 -0.24 8.76 7.15
C GLN A 263 -0.30 9.22 5.69
N VAL A 264 -0.76 8.34 4.82
CA VAL A 264 -1.11 8.65 3.45
C VAL A 264 -2.58 8.35 3.27
N THR A 265 -3.38 9.38 3.14
CA THR A 265 -4.81 9.28 2.86
C THR A 265 -5.01 9.29 1.37
N LEU A 266 -5.85 8.38 0.85
CA LEU A 266 -6.12 8.23 -0.58
C LEU A 266 -7.57 8.54 -0.88
N ASN A 267 -7.82 9.05 -2.09
CA ASN A 267 -9.16 9.16 -2.65
C ASN A 267 -9.16 8.82 -4.13
N THR A 268 -10.26 8.25 -4.60
CA THR A 268 -10.54 7.98 -6.01
C THR A 268 -12.00 8.34 -6.24
N ALA A 269 -12.24 9.32 -7.08
CA ALA A 269 -13.58 9.81 -7.36
C ALA A 269 -13.71 10.33 -8.80
N GLN A 270 -14.84 10.10 -9.38
CA GLN A 270 -15.28 10.69 -10.65
C GLN A 270 -16.18 11.87 -10.33
N SER A 271 -15.55 13.01 -10.03
CA SER A 271 -16.20 14.22 -9.55
C SER A 271 -15.38 15.47 -9.89
N SER A 272 -15.80 16.63 -9.41
CA SER A 272 -14.94 17.81 -9.43
C SER A 272 -13.67 17.61 -8.60
N PHE A 273 -12.64 18.40 -8.83
CA PHE A 273 -11.41 18.33 -8.04
C PHE A 273 -11.67 18.71 -6.57
N GLU A 274 -12.52 19.70 -6.35
CA GLU A 274 -12.91 20.17 -5.03
C GLU A 274 -13.61 19.07 -4.22
N GLU A 275 -14.54 18.34 -4.82
CA GLU A 275 -15.22 17.20 -4.16
C GLU A 275 -14.24 16.05 -3.88
N TRP A 276 -13.31 15.81 -4.80
CA TRP A 276 -12.26 14.81 -4.58
C TRP A 276 -11.37 15.20 -3.38
N GLU A 277 -10.99 16.48 -3.27
CA GLU A 277 -10.18 16.99 -2.17
C GLU A 277 -10.96 16.97 -0.84
N GLU A 278 -12.23 17.35 -0.87
CA GLU A 278 -13.11 17.23 0.30
C GLU A 278 -13.19 15.78 0.80
N GLY A 279 -13.22 14.80 -0.10
CA GLY A 279 -13.18 13.37 0.21
C GLY A 279 -11.93 12.98 1.00
N LEU A 280 -10.75 13.54 0.66
CA LEU A 280 -9.53 13.36 1.46
C LEU A 280 -9.70 13.92 2.88
N VAL A 281 -10.18 15.15 2.99
CA VAL A 281 -10.39 15.82 4.29
C VAL A 281 -11.38 15.05 5.16
N GLN A 282 -12.48 14.53 4.59
CA GLN A 282 -13.46 13.74 5.33
C GLN A 282 -12.86 12.42 5.82
N THR A 283 -12.06 11.77 4.98
CA THR A 283 -11.36 10.54 5.35
C THR A 283 -10.38 10.82 6.49
N GLU A 284 -9.56 11.86 6.41
CA GLU A 284 -8.61 12.26 7.45
C GLU A 284 -9.30 12.53 8.79
N LYS A 285 -10.43 13.25 8.79
CA LYS A 285 -11.23 13.53 10.00
C LYS A 285 -11.82 12.26 10.63
N SER A 286 -12.01 11.19 9.86
CA SER A 286 -12.55 9.92 10.35
C SER A 286 -11.51 9.01 10.99
N VAL A 287 -10.22 9.38 10.94
CA VAL A 287 -9.11 8.56 11.45
C VAL A 287 -9.04 8.65 12.98
N GLU A 288 -9.24 7.51 13.62
CA GLU A 288 -9.01 7.29 15.04
C GLU A 288 -7.96 6.17 15.19
N LEU A 289 -6.66 6.51 15.17
CA LEU A 289 -5.54 5.59 14.99
C LEU A 289 -5.66 4.29 15.81
N VAL A 290 -5.85 4.37 17.12
CA VAL A 290 -5.91 3.22 18.01
C VAL A 290 -7.12 2.32 17.70
N LYS A 291 -8.28 2.94 17.50
CA LYS A 291 -9.53 2.22 17.19
C LYS A 291 -9.45 1.55 15.82
N ASN A 292 -8.98 2.28 14.82
CA ASN A 292 -8.85 1.79 13.45
C ASN A 292 -7.85 0.63 13.36
N ARG A 293 -6.72 0.74 14.07
CA ARG A 293 -5.75 -0.35 14.19
C ARG A 293 -6.39 -1.62 14.76
N LYS A 294 -7.17 -1.48 15.84
CA LYS A 294 -7.88 -2.61 16.47
C LYS A 294 -8.89 -3.24 15.51
N GLN A 295 -9.65 -2.42 14.76
CA GLN A 295 -10.62 -2.89 13.78
C GLN A 295 -9.96 -3.63 12.63
N THR A 296 -8.88 -3.10 12.07
CA THR A 296 -8.09 -3.72 11.00
C THR A 296 -7.52 -5.08 11.44
N ARG A 297 -6.92 -5.16 12.63
CA ARG A 297 -6.43 -6.44 13.17
C ARG A 297 -7.54 -7.46 13.34
N LYS A 298 -8.69 -7.04 13.88
CA LYS A 298 -9.85 -7.93 14.03
C LYS A 298 -10.29 -8.49 12.68
N TRP A 299 -10.39 -7.62 11.67
CA TRP A 299 -10.80 -8.01 10.32
C TRP A 299 -9.85 -9.04 9.71
N TRP A 300 -8.52 -8.81 9.78
CA TRP A 300 -7.51 -9.74 9.26
C TRP A 300 -7.53 -11.08 9.99
N ASN A 301 -7.70 -11.06 11.30
CA ASN A 301 -7.83 -12.28 12.09
C ASN A 301 -9.06 -13.10 11.66
N GLU A 302 -10.21 -12.44 11.49
CA GLU A 302 -11.43 -13.08 11.00
C GLU A 302 -11.31 -13.57 9.55
N PHE A 303 -10.60 -12.82 8.70
CA PHE A 303 -10.33 -13.22 7.32
C PHE A 303 -9.52 -14.52 7.28
N TRP A 304 -8.39 -14.57 7.95
CA TRP A 304 -7.51 -15.74 7.95
C TRP A 304 -8.11 -16.94 8.65
N ASN A 305 -9.04 -16.75 9.58
CA ASN A 305 -9.79 -17.87 10.18
C ASN A 305 -10.78 -18.53 9.21
N ARG A 306 -11.05 -17.91 8.05
CA ARG A 306 -12.02 -18.43 7.06
C ARG A 306 -11.41 -18.70 5.68
N SER A 307 -10.27 -18.11 5.37
CA SER A 307 -9.73 -18.04 4.01
C SER A 307 -8.26 -18.48 3.99
N TYR A 308 -8.03 -19.79 4.10
CA TYR A 308 -6.70 -20.39 4.02
C TYR A 308 -6.75 -21.76 3.36
N ILE A 309 -5.60 -22.21 2.88
CA ILE A 309 -5.38 -23.56 2.41
C ILE A 309 -4.39 -24.23 3.36
N TYR A 310 -4.79 -25.36 3.94
CA TYR A 310 -3.89 -26.19 4.73
C TYR A 310 -3.31 -27.30 3.85
N LEU A 311 -1.98 -27.41 3.84
CA LEU A 311 -1.26 -28.46 3.13
C LEU A 311 -0.26 -29.10 4.08
N ASP A 312 -0.36 -30.42 4.26
CA ASP A 312 0.58 -31.18 5.10
C ASP A 312 1.96 -31.36 4.42
N ASP A 313 2.01 -31.29 3.10
CA ASP A 313 3.24 -31.42 2.33
C ASP A 313 3.93 -30.07 2.17
N ALA A 314 5.13 -29.95 2.74
CA ALA A 314 5.90 -28.72 2.72
C ALA A 314 6.24 -28.22 1.29
N GLY A 315 6.44 -29.13 0.33
CA GLY A 315 6.72 -28.79 -1.05
C GLY A 315 5.49 -28.27 -1.80
N GLN A 316 4.30 -28.75 -1.46
CA GLN A 316 3.04 -28.21 -1.99
C GLN A 316 2.67 -26.88 -1.35
N LEU A 317 2.92 -26.74 -0.04
CA LEU A 317 2.73 -25.48 0.66
C LEU A 317 3.60 -24.38 0.03
N ALA A 318 4.91 -24.61 -0.12
CA ALA A 318 5.81 -23.67 -0.79
C ALA A 318 5.31 -23.28 -2.19
N ARG A 319 4.90 -24.25 -3.02
CA ARG A 319 4.36 -23.98 -4.36
C ARG A 319 3.06 -23.20 -4.36
N SER A 320 2.23 -23.31 -3.33
CA SER A 320 0.99 -22.53 -3.21
C SER A 320 1.25 -21.11 -2.72
N GLU A 321 2.33 -20.89 -1.98
CA GLU A 321 2.74 -19.60 -1.43
C GLU A 321 3.59 -18.77 -2.39
N GLU A 322 4.30 -19.40 -3.33
CA GLU A 322 5.14 -18.76 -4.35
C GLU A 322 4.36 -18.14 -5.54
N ARG A 323 3.02 -18.23 -5.56
CA ARG A 323 2.16 -17.75 -6.66
C ARG A 323 1.34 -16.52 -6.21
#